data_677508bc15cfe6741a91b598f967b131
#
_entry.id   677508bc15cfe6741a91b598f967b131
#
_cell.length_a   1.000
_cell.length_b   1.000
_cell.length_c   1.000
_cell.angle_alpha   90.00
_cell.angle_beta   90.00
_cell.angle_gamma   90.00
#
_symmetry.space_group_name_H-M   'P 1'
#
loop_
_entity.id
_entity.type
_entity.pdbx_description
1 polymer ?
#
loop_
_entity_poly.entity_id
_entity_poly.type
_entity_poly.pdbx_seq_one_letter_code
_entity_poly.pdbx_strand_id
1 'polypeptide(L)'
;MSFSKDNNIYKKTSFLGGNNSSFIEEFYADYLTDPEKLPEGWKTFFDGLKENREIISKNLSGPSWSPQKIKKAHRDKKNLEKPLKESNEIEKFALTEQSTKDSVRAIMLIRAYRIRGHLVANLDPLNLQKREEHPELKPKTYGFTQNDYNRKIFLDGVLGQQHANLNEILSILKKTYCSTIGYEFMHMGDPEEKTWIRDRVEGKEKDVSFTANGKKAIFNKIVEAEGFEKYLHVKFVGTKRFGLDGGESLIPALEQIIKRGGNLGAKEIKIGMPHRGRLNV
;
A
#
# COMPACT_ATOMS: atom_id res chain seq x y z
N MET A 1 39.20 -10.72 17.57
CA MET A 1 38.57 -9.53 18.19
C MET A 1 38.64 -8.33 17.25
N SER A 2 37.95 -8.38 16.12
CA SER A 2 37.90 -7.31 15.10
C SER A 2 36.50 -6.72 14.88
N PHE A 3 35.48 -7.19 15.59
CA PHE A 3 34.07 -6.77 15.37
C PHE A 3 33.65 -5.43 15.98
N SER A 4 34.51 -4.76 16.74
CA SER A 4 34.12 -3.58 17.51
C SER A 4 34.31 -2.24 16.75
N LYS A 5 35.21 -2.18 15.74
CA LYS A 5 35.46 -0.94 14.98
C LYS A 5 34.40 -0.73 13.88
N ASP A 6 33.98 -1.81 13.21
CA ASP A 6 33.01 -1.74 12.11
C ASP A 6 31.61 -1.37 12.61
N ASN A 7 31.19 -1.89 13.76
CA ASN A 7 29.90 -1.52 14.37
C ASN A 7 29.78 -0.03 14.76
N ASN A 8 30.88 0.65 15.06
CA ASN A 8 30.88 2.08 15.38
C ASN A 8 30.75 2.96 14.11
N ILE A 9 31.26 2.49 12.98
CA ILE A 9 31.10 3.17 11.68
C ILE A 9 29.62 3.02 11.22
N TYR A 10 29.05 1.83 11.30
CA TYR A 10 27.64 1.60 10.95
C TYR A 10 26.66 2.40 11.84
N LYS A 11 26.94 2.53 13.15
CA LYS A 11 26.14 3.37 14.02
C LYS A 11 26.23 4.86 13.68
N LYS A 12 27.40 5.33 13.23
CA LYS A 12 27.61 6.73 12.85
C LYS A 12 27.02 7.08 11.48
N THR A 13 26.83 6.10 10.60
CA THR A 13 26.33 6.31 9.22
C THR A 13 24.94 5.72 8.98
N SER A 14 24.33 5.11 9.99
CA SER A 14 23.00 4.47 9.84
C SER A 14 21.87 5.43 9.44
N PHE A 15 22.01 6.71 9.73
CA PHE A 15 21.06 7.75 9.33
C PHE A 15 21.19 8.13 7.85
N LEU A 16 22.26 7.72 7.15
CA LEU A 16 22.47 7.97 5.73
C LEU A 16 21.72 6.95 4.85
N GLY A 17 21.12 5.92 5.43
CA GLY A 17 20.48 4.83 4.70
C GLY A 17 18.98 5.04 4.47
N GLY A 18 18.49 4.58 3.31
CA GLY A 18 17.07 4.40 3.05
C GLY A 18 16.28 5.69 2.82
N ASN A 19 15.20 5.89 3.58
CA ASN A 19 14.21 6.94 3.36
C ASN A 19 14.69 8.38 3.62
N ASN A 20 15.91 8.56 4.13
CA ASN A 20 16.46 9.87 4.48
C ASN A 20 17.37 10.47 3.40
N SER A 21 17.64 9.76 2.31
CA SER A 21 18.59 10.22 1.26
C SER A 21 18.19 11.58 0.67
N SER A 22 16.93 11.77 0.32
CA SER A 22 16.43 13.03 -0.26
C SER A 22 16.55 14.22 0.71
N PHE A 23 16.32 14.00 1.99
CA PHE A 23 16.49 15.01 3.03
C PHE A 23 17.96 15.39 3.22
N ILE A 24 18.85 14.39 3.17
CA ILE A 24 20.30 14.61 3.31
C ILE A 24 20.86 15.33 2.09
N GLU A 25 20.37 14.99 0.88
CA GLU A 25 20.71 15.68 -0.36
C GLU A 25 20.30 17.16 -0.34
N GLU A 26 19.11 17.48 0.20
CA GLU A 26 18.64 18.85 0.36
C GLU A 26 19.51 19.63 1.34
N PHE A 27 19.83 19.06 2.51
CA PHE A 27 20.73 19.65 3.48
C PHE A 27 22.16 19.83 2.94
N TYR A 28 22.62 18.90 2.10
CA TYR A 28 23.91 19.02 1.47
C TYR A 28 23.95 20.11 0.38
N ALA A 29 22.88 20.28 -0.37
CA ALA A 29 22.71 21.38 -1.33
C ALA A 29 22.71 22.75 -0.62
N ASP A 30 22.03 22.85 0.53
CA ASP A 30 22.03 24.04 1.38
C ASP A 30 23.43 24.32 1.96
N TYR A 31 24.18 23.29 2.38
CA TYR A 31 25.57 23.42 2.84
C TYR A 31 26.50 23.98 1.74
N LEU A 32 26.33 23.56 0.49
CA LEU A 32 27.13 24.06 -0.62
C LEU A 32 26.81 25.51 -0.97
N THR A 33 25.57 25.95 -0.71
CA THR A 33 25.10 27.31 -1.01
C THR A 33 25.41 28.28 0.12
N ASP A 34 25.12 27.92 1.38
CA ASP A 34 25.33 28.75 2.57
C ASP A 34 25.49 27.87 3.82
N PRO A 35 26.73 27.50 4.18
CA PRO A 35 27.01 26.61 5.32
C PRO A 35 26.51 27.11 6.69
N GLU A 36 26.33 28.44 6.83
CA GLU A 36 25.94 29.05 8.12
C GLU A 36 24.43 28.88 8.42
N LYS A 37 23.65 28.48 7.44
CA LYS A 37 22.20 28.18 7.64
C LYS A 37 21.95 26.81 8.26
N LEU A 38 22.95 25.93 8.29
CA LEU A 38 22.76 24.59 8.82
C LEU A 38 23.05 24.49 10.32
N PRO A 39 22.36 23.57 11.01
CA PRO A 39 22.74 23.20 12.38
C PRO A 39 24.18 22.74 12.47
N GLU A 40 24.87 23.13 13.52
CA GLU A 40 26.35 22.96 13.73
C GLU A 40 26.79 21.48 13.58
N GLY A 41 25.94 20.52 13.97
CA GLY A 41 26.21 19.09 13.83
C GLY A 41 26.28 18.63 12.36
N TRP A 42 25.44 19.18 11.47
CA TRP A 42 25.46 18.87 10.05
C TRP A 42 26.61 19.54 9.32
N LYS A 43 26.92 20.77 9.67
CA LYS A 43 28.09 21.49 9.17
C LYS A 43 29.37 20.71 9.44
N THR A 44 29.58 20.29 10.69
CA THR A 44 30.76 19.50 11.11
C THR A 44 30.83 18.15 10.37
N PHE A 45 29.67 17.52 10.12
CA PHE A 45 29.61 16.27 9.38
C PHE A 45 30.03 16.46 7.93
N PHE A 46 29.50 17.47 7.22
CA PHE A 46 29.82 17.74 5.82
C PHE A 46 31.25 18.26 5.64
N ASP A 47 31.78 19.05 6.58
CA ASP A 47 33.20 19.46 6.58
C ASP A 47 34.16 18.26 6.72
N GLY A 48 33.71 17.21 7.41
CA GLY A 48 34.47 15.96 7.58
C GLY A 48 34.58 15.11 6.33
N LEU A 49 33.70 15.29 5.32
CA LEU A 49 33.70 14.52 4.08
C LEU A 49 34.86 14.86 3.14
N LYS A 50 35.48 16.05 3.28
CA LYS A 50 36.63 16.54 2.49
C LYS A 50 36.47 16.40 0.96
N GLU A 51 35.25 16.57 0.47
CA GLU A 51 34.93 16.40 -0.94
C GLU A 51 35.27 17.67 -1.76
N ASN A 52 35.62 17.48 -3.03
CA ASN A 52 35.98 18.61 -3.92
C ASN A 52 34.70 19.32 -4.38
N ARG A 53 34.45 20.53 -3.84
CA ARG A 53 33.26 21.36 -4.09
C ARG A 53 32.97 21.63 -5.55
N GLU A 54 34.01 21.73 -6.43
CA GLU A 54 33.83 22.00 -7.86
C GLU A 54 33.22 20.80 -8.62
N ILE A 55 33.61 19.58 -8.26
CA ILE A 55 33.08 18.35 -8.90
C ILE A 55 31.62 18.17 -8.52
N ILE A 56 31.27 18.44 -7.28
CA ILE A 56 29.92 18.23 -6.77
C ILE A 56 28.95 19.29 -7.31
N SER A 57 29.37 20.56 -7.39
CA SER A 57 28.54 21.61 -7.97
C SER A 57 28.18 21.33 -9.44
N LYS A 58 29.09 20.69 -10.19
CA LYS A 58 28.81 20.20 -11.56
C LYS A 58 27.79 19.07 -11.60
N ASN A 59 27.83 18.15 -10.65
CA ASN A 59 26.89 17.05 -10.58
C ASN A 59 25.49 17.49 -10.13
N LEU A 60 25.39 18.47 -9.24
CA LEU A 60 24.13 19.08 -8.80
C LEU A 60 23.48 19.95 -9.88
N SER A 61 24.24 20.50 -10.83
CA SER A 61 23.69 21.28 -11.96
C SER A 61 22.93 20.43 -12.98
N GLY A 62 22.96 19.10 -12.83
CA GLY A 62 22.32 18.16 -13.74
C GLY A 62 23.08 17.96 -15.07
N PRO A 63 22.65 17.03 -15.91
CA PRO A 63 23.29 16.75 -17.18
C PRO A 63 23.17 17.94 -18.14
N SER A 64 24.18 18.12 -19.00
CA SER A 64 24.30 19.26 -19.94
C SER A 64 23.12 19.41 -20.92
N TRP A 65 22.31 18.39 -21.07
CA TRP A 65 21.08 18.38 -21.88
C TRP A 65 19.81 18.74 -21.10
N SER A 66 19.89 18.92 -19.80
CA SER A 66 18.75 19.37 -18.98
C SER A 66 18.35 20.79 -19.41
N PRO A 67 17.05 21.09 -19.61
CA PRO A 67 16.63 22.42 -20.03
C PRO A 67 17.08 23.46 -18.99
N GLN A 68 17.98 24.34 -19.38
CA GLN A 68 18.40 25.46 -18.54
C GLN A 68 17.19 26.29 -18.21
N LYS A 69 16.97 26.61 -16.93
CA LYS A 69 15.95 27.57 -16.51
C LYS A 69 16.10 28.82 -17.37
N ILE A 70 15.10 29.10 -18.21
CA ILE A 70 15.03 30.29 -19.06
C ILE A 70 15.27 31.47 -18.14
N LYS A 71 16.39 32.20 -18.32
CA LYS A 71 16.64 33.46 -17.63
C LYS A 71 15.45 34.35 -17.97
N LYS A 72 14.68 34.73 -16.94
CA LYS A 72 13.58 35.72 -17.12
C LYS A 72 14.21 36.94 -17.77
N ALA A 73 13.88 37.21 -19.04
CA ALA A 73 14.22 38.46 -19.69
C ALA A 73 13.67 39.60 -18.82
N HIS A 74 14.56 40.53 -18.45
CA HIS A 74 14.14 41.80 -17.85
C HIS A 74 13.22 42.46 -18.84
N ARG A 75 11.92 42.37 -18.62
CA ARG A 75 10.96 43.26 -19.28
C ARG A 75 10.94 44.55 -18.53
N ASP A 76 11.36 45.60 -19.22
CA ASP A 76 11.25 46.97 -18.75
C ASP A 76 9.86 47.25 -18.20
N LYS A 77 9.83 47.74 -16.97
CA LYS A 77 8.63 48.29 -16.35
C LYS A 77 8.34 49.64 -17.00
N LYS A 78 7.57 49.67 -18.09
CA LYS A 78 6.82 50.85 -18.50
C LYS A 78 5.46 50.44 -19.04
N ASN A 79 4.46 50.85 -18.27
CA ASN A 79 3.04 51.01 -18.61
C ASN A 79 2.27 49.74 -18.99
N LEU A 80 1.48 49.27 -18.03
CA LEU A 80 0.03 49.07 -18.26
C LEU A 80 -0.64 48.77 -16.91
N GLU A 81 -1.23 49.77 -16.34
CA GLU A 81 -2.29 49.62 -15.34
C GLU A 81 -3.43 48.83 -15.95
N LYS A 82 -3.66 47.63 -15.49
CA LYS A 82 -4.94 46.91 -15.53
C LYS A 82 -5.08 46.06 -14.27
N PRO A 83 -5.84 46.54 -13.28
CA PRO A 83 -6.14 45.80 -12.07
C PRO A 83 -7.39 44.95 -12.30
N LEU A 84 -7.30 43.78 -12.92
CA LEU A 84 -8.43 42.83 -13.06
C LEU A 84 -8.04 41.36 -13.34
N LYS A 85 -6.77 41.00 -13.28
CA LYS A 85 -6.34 39.57 -13.53
C LYS A 85 -5.67 38.87 -12.37
N GLU A 86 -5.20 39.56 -11.35
CA GLU A 86 -4.48 38.96 -10.24
C GLU A 86 -5.36 38.07 -9.32
N SER A 87 -6.63 38.46 -9.10
CA SER A 87 -7.55 37.67 -8.29
C SER A 87 -7.84 36.28 -8.90
N ASN A 88 -8.02 36.21 -10.22
CA ASN A 88 -8.32 34.96 -10.91
C ASN A 88 -7.12 33.99 -10.97
N GLU A 89 -5.89 34.51 -10.99
CA GLU A 89 -4.69 33.65 -10.99
C GLU A 89 -4.37 33.11 -9.59
N ILE A 90 -4.56 33.94 -8.57
CA ILE A 90 -4.40 33.52 -7.16
C ILE A 90 -5.46 32.49 -6.79
N GLU A 91 -6.73 32.72 -7.17
CA GLU A 91 -7.80 31.73 -6.94
C GLU A 91 -7.55 30.41 -7.69
N LYS A 92 -7.11 30.44 -8.95
CA LYS A 92 -6.76 29.26 -9.72
C LYS A 92 -5.58 28.51 -9.09
N PHE A 93 -4.57 29.23 -8.60
CA PHE A 93 -3.42 28.61 -7.93
C PHE A 93 -3.85 27.94 -6.61
N ALA A 94 -4.66 28.62 -5.79
CA ALA A 94 -5.20 28.07 -4.56
C ALA A 94 -6.09 26.84 -4.79
N LEU A 95 -6.93 26.85 -5.83
CA LEU A 95 -7.74 25.69 -6.23
C LEU A 95 -6.87 24.52 -6.69
N THR A 96 -5.80 24.78 -7.43
CA THR A 96 -4.86 23.76 -7.88
C THR A 96 -4.10 23.15 -6.70
N GLU A 97 -3.65 23.99 -5.76
CA GLU A 97 -2.99 23.53 -4.53
C GLU A 97 -3.91 22.67 -3.67
N GLN A 98 -5.16 23.10 -3.48
CA GLN A 98 -6.14 22.33 -2.71
C GLN A 98 -6.46 20.98 -3.39
N SER A 99 -6.65 20.98 -4.71
CA SER A 99 -6.88 19.76 -5.48
C SER A 99 -5.71 18.76 -5.35
N THR A 100 -4.48 19.27 -5.43
CA THR A 100 -3.28 18.44 -5.25
C THR A 100 -3.20 17.87 -3.83
N LYS A 101 -3.47 18.69 -2.81
CA LYS A 101 -3.51 18.24 -1.41
C LYS A 101 -4.55 17.14 -1.20
N ASP A 102 -5.73 17.28 -1.76
CA ASP A 102 -6.80 16.31 -1.64
C ASP A 102 -6.43 14.98 -2.34
N SER A 103 -5.80 15.04 -3.51
CA SER A 103 -5.31 13.84 -4.20
C SER A 103 -4.26 13.09 -3.38
N VAL A 104 -3.27 13.80 -2.83
CA VAL A 104 -2.24 13.20 -1.98
C VAL A 104 -2.87 12.56 -0.72
N ARG A 105 -3.77 13.26 -0.04
CA ARG A 105 -4.47 12.76 1.15
C ARG A 105 -5.31 11.51 0.85
N ALA A 106 -6.00 11.50 -0.29
CA ALA A 106 -6.78 10.35 -0.75
C ALA A 106 -5.89 9.14 -1.02
N ILE A 107 -4.76 9.33 -1.70
CA ILE A 107 -3.79 8.25 -1.95
C ILE A 107 -3.23 7.69 -0.63
N MET A 108 -2.92 8.55 0.34
CA MET A 108 -2.46 8.10 1.66
C MET A 108 -3.53 7.27 2.38
N LEU A 109 -4.78 7.70 2.36
CA LEU A 109 -5.92 6.96 2.92
C LEU A 109 -6.12 5.61 2.23
N ILE A 110 -6.10 5.57 0.88
CA ILE A 110 -6.19 4.33 0.10
C ILE A 110 -5.07 3.37 0.50
N ARG A 111 -3.84 3.87 0.62
CA ARG A 111 -2.70 3.07 1.06
C ARG A 111 -2.90 2.50 2.47
N ALA A 112 -3.46 3.27 3.40
CA ALA A 112 -3.75 2.79 4.75
C ALA A 112 -4.75 1.63 4.73
N TYR A 113 -5.80 1.70 3.92
CA TYR A 113 -6.74 0.58 3.76
C TYR A 113 -6.09 -0.66 3.15
N ARG A 114 -5.19 -0.51 2.18
CA ARG A 114 -4.41 -1.63 1.61
C ARG A 114 -3.54 -2.34 2.64
N ILE A 115 -3.00 -1.59 3.62
CA ILE A 115 -2.11 -2.11 4.65
C ILE A 115 -2.89 -2.63 5.86
N ARG A 116 -3.95 -1.93 6.30
CA ARG A 116 -4.61 -2.16 7.60
C ARG A 116 -6.10 -2.49 7.51
N GLY A 117 -6.70 -2.51 6.32
CA GLY A 117 -8.12 -2.78 6.14
C GLY A 117 -8.54 -4.14 6.69
N HIS A 118 -7.66 -5.14 6.60
CA HIS A 118 -7.88 -6.49 7.15
C HIS A 118 -8.11 -6.49 8.67
N LEU A 119 -7.56 -5.52 9.42
CA LEU A 119 -7.74 -5.42 10.88
C LEU A 119 -9.19 -5.17 11.28
N VAL A 120 -9.99 -4.54 10.40
CA VAL A 120 -11.41 -4.26 10.63
C VAL A 120 -12.33 -5.06 9.73
N ALA A 121 -11.78 -6.00 8.95
CA ALA A 121 -12.57 -6.89 8.12
C ALA A 121 -13.43 -7.83 8.99
N ASN A 122 -14.66 -8.10 8.55
CA ASN A 122 -15.59 -8.97 9.27
C ASN A 122 -15.23 -10.45 9.05
N LEU A 123 -14.22 -10.92 9.78
CA LEU A 123 -13.69 -12.29 9.70
C LEU A 123 -14.27 -13.20 10.79
N ASP A 124 -15.12 -12.67 11.67
CA ASP A 124 -15.74 -13.43 12.75
C ASP A 124 -17.24 -13.61 12.47
N PRO A 125 -17.65 -14.77 11.96
CA PRO A 125 -19.06 -15.02 11.64
C PRO A 125 -19.98 -15.07 12.88
N LEU A 126 -19.40 -15.25 14.07
CA LEU A 126 -20.15 -15.29 15.33
C LEU A 126 -20.21 -13.94 16.04
N ASN A 127 -19.49 -12.94 15.53
CA ASN A 127 -19.40 -11.59 16.11
C ASN A 127 -19.01 -11.56 17.61
N LEU A 128 -18.12 -12.47 18.02
CA LEU A 128 -17.63 -12.57 19.40
C LEU A 128 -16.60 -11.48 19.72
N GLN A 129 -15.90 -10.99 18.70
CA GLN A 129 -14.88 -9.93 18.83
C GLN A 129 -15.42 -8.58 18.40
N LYS A 130 -15.37 -7.60 19.30
CA LYS A 130 -15.57 -6.19 18.92
C LYS A 130 -14.29 -5.66 18.33
N ARG A 131 -14.35 -5.24 17.05
CA ARG A 131 -13.22 -4.64 16.35
C ARG A 131 -13.35 -3.13 16.39
N GLU A 132 -12.32 -2.47 16.89
CA GLU A 132 -12.24 -1.02 16.88
C GLU A 132 -11.64 -0.54 15.54
N GLU A 133 -12.21 0.54 15.01
CA GLU A 133 -11.72 1.15 13.78
C GLU A 133 -10.33 1.76 14.02
N HIS A 134 -9.35 1.30 13.25
CA HIS A 134 -7.97 1.78 13.37
C HIS A 134 -7.89 3.28 13.02
N PRO A 135 -7.15 4.10 13.78
CA PRO A 135 -7.07 5.56 13.54
C PRO A 135 -6.66 5.94 12.13
N GLU A 136 -5.73 5.20 11.51
CA GLU A 136 -5.27 5.45 10.14
C GLU A 136 -6.34 5.16 9.06
N LEU A 137 -7.44 4.49 9.39
CA LEU A 137 -8.56 4.29 8.47
C LEU A 137 -9.57 5.42 8.48
N LYS A 138 -9.41 6.38 9.41
CA LYS A 138 -10.29 7.54 9.54
C LYS A 138 -9.83 8.68 8.62
N PRO A 139 -10.70 9.22 7.74
CA PRO A 139 -10.35 10.35 6.87
C PRO A 139 -9.83 11.57 7.63
N LYS A 140 -10.32 11.79 8.84
CA LYS A 140 -9.89 12.88 9.72
C LYS A 140 -8.38 12.86 10.00
N THR A 141 -7.77 11.68 10.07
CA THR A 141 -6.32 11.50 10.27
C THR A 141 -5.49 12.15 9.16
N TYR A 142 -6.06 12.21 7.94
CA TYR A 142 -5.44 12.83 6.77
C TYR A 142 -5.88 14.28 6.55
N GLY A 143 -6.60 14.86 7.52
CA GLY A 143 -7.05 16.24 7.47
C GLY A 143 -8.27 16.48 6.59
N PHE A 144 -9.06 15.45 6.27
CA PHE A 144 -10.37 15.62 5.68
C PHE A 144 -11.39 16.05 6.72
N THR A 145 -12.23 17.01 6.34
CA THR A 145 -13.35 17.51 7.12
C THR A 145 -14.67 17.08 6.48
N GLN A 146 -15.79 17.27 7.18
CA GLN A 146 -17.11 16.89 6.66
C GLN A 146 -17.46 17.59 5.33
N ASN A 147 -16.94 18.79 5.11
CA ASN A 147 -17.18 19.56 3.89
C ASN A 147 -16.47 18.97 2.65
N ASP A 148 -15.46 18.11 2.87
CA ASP A 148 -14.64 17.55 1.80
C ASP A 148 -15.25 16.28 1.19
N TYR A 149 -16.25 15.68 1.85
CA TYR A 149 -16.79 14.37 1.48
C TYR A 149 -17.41 14.32 0.08
N ASN A 150 -17.98 15.41 -0.39
CA ASN A 150 -18.64 15.47 -1.71
C ASN A 150 -17.76 16.10 -2.80
N ARG A 151 -16.57 16.61 -2.44
CA ARG A 151 -15.67 17.22 -3.41
C ARG A 151 -15.03 16.14 -4.29
N LYS A 152 -14.97 16.38 -5.61
CA LYS A 152 -14.29 15.51 -6.55
C LYS A 152 -12.79 15.59 -6.38
N ILE A 153 -12.16 14.43 -6.21
CA ILE A 153 -10.74 14.25 -6.04
C ILE A 153 -10.19 13.49 -7.25
N PHE A 154 -9.08 13.93 -7.80
CA PHE A 154 -8.39 13.26 -8.89
C PHE A 154 -7.57 12.08 -8.34
N LEU A 155 -7.75 10.88 -8.92
CA LEU A 155 -7.14 9.63 -8.46
C LEU A 155 -6.21 8.97 -9.49
N ASP A 156 -6.16 9.50 -10.72
CA ASP A 156 -5.32 8.97 -11.80
C ASP A 156 -5.47 7.45 -12.03
N GLY A 157 -6.71 6.98 -12.10
CA GLY A 157 -7.01 5.56 -12.34
C GLY A 157 -6.90 4.66 -11.09
N VAL A 158 -6.46 5.16 -9.95
CA VAL A 158 -6.44 4.39 -8.70
C VAL A 158 -7.86 3.98 -8.33
N LEU A 159 -8.04 2.74 -7.86
CA LEU A 159 -9.35 2.09 -7.63
C LEU A 159 -10.21 1.99 -8.91
N GLY A 160 -9.60 2.09 -10.09
CA GLY A 160 -10.30 2.11 -11.38
C GLY A 160 -11.10 3.39 -11.65
N GLN A 161 -10.81 4.48 -10.92
CA GLN A 161 -11.51 5.76 -11.02
C GLN A 161 -10.56 6.89 -11.41
N GLN A 162 -10.91 7.71 -12.41
CA GLN A 162 -10.16 8.94 -12.71
C GLN A 162 -10.44 10.03 -11.66
N HIS A 163 -11.70 10.13 -11.25
CA HIS A 163 -12.14 11.04 -10.21
C HIS A 163 -13.17 10.33 -9.34
N ALA A 164 -13.12 10.56 -8.04
CA ALA A 164 -14.15 10.11 -7.10
C ALA A 164 -14.27 11.10 -5.93
N ASN A 165 -15.40 11.14 -5.28
CA ASN A 165 -15.53 11.85 -4.01
C ASN A 165 -15.13 10.94 -2.84
N LEU A 166 -14.93 11.52 -1.66
CA LEU A 166 -14.45 10.75 -0.50
C LEU A 166 -15.44 9.65 -0.05
N ASN A 167 -16.76 9.88 -0.21
CA ASN A 167 -17.76 8.85 0.08
C ASN A 167 -17.63 7.64 -0.84
N GLU A 168 -17.42 7.87 -2.14
CA GLU A 168 -17.21 6.81 -3.13
C GLU A 168 -15.92 6.04 -2.84
N ILE A 169 -14.82 6.76 -2.55
CA ILE A 169 -13.55 6.16 -2.18
C ILE A 169 -13.72 5.25 -0.95
N LEU A 170 -14.33 5.76 0.12
CA LEU A 170 -14.58 4.99 1.34
C LEU A 170 -15.49 3.78 1.10
N SER A 171 -16.53 3.92 0.29
CA SER A 171 -17.43 2.83 -0.06
C SER A 171 -16.68 1.70 -0.77
N ILE A 172 -15.83 2.04 -1.76
CA ILE A 172 -15.00 1.07 -2.48
C ILE A 172 -14.01 0.40 -1.52
N LEU A 173 -13.32 1.17 -0.70
CA LEU A 173 -12.30 0.66 0.23
C LEU A 173 -12.90 -0.24 1.29
N LYS A 174 -14.02 0.16 1.91
CA LYS A 174 -14.72 -0.66 2.91
C LYS A 174 -15.26 -1.96 2.30
N LYS A 175 -15.87 -1.90 1.12
CA LYS A 175 -16.34 -3.08 0.41
C LYS A 175 -15.19 -4.04 0.06
N THR A 176 -14.03 -3.50 -0.32
CA THR A 176 -12.88 -4.29 -0.74
C THR A 176 -12.10 -4.88 0.44
N TYR A 177 -11.72 -4.05 1.40
CA TYR A 177 -10.73 -4.40 2.43
C TYR A 177 -11.32 -4.67 3.82
N CYS A 178 -12.58 -4.30 4.05
CA CYS A 178 -13.24 -4.44 5.36
C CYS A 178 -14.47 -5.35 5.33
N SER A 179 -14.67 -6.10 4.25
CA SER A 179 -15.75 -7.07 4.09
C SER A 179 -15.43 -8.38 4.83
N THR A 180 -15.87 -9.51 4.30
CA THR A 180 -15.67 -10.85 4.88
C THR A 180 -14.35 -11.51 4.50
N ILE A 181 -13.48 -10.82 3.78
CA ILE A 181 -12.15 -11.27 3.38
C ILE A 181 -11.12 -10.25 3.84
N GLY A 182 -10.07 -10.72 4.52
CA GLY A 182 -8.90 -9.92 4.86
C GLY A 182 -7.80 -10.10 3.81
N TYR A 183 -7.26 -8.99 3.30
CA TYR A 183 -6.19 -9.01 2.30
C TYR A 183 -4.90 -8.46 2.91
N GLU A 184 -3.84 -9.26 2.86
CA GLU A 184 -2.50 -8.92 3.35
C GLU A 184 -1.44 -9.22 2.29
N PHE A 185 -1.15 -8.26 1.42
CA PHE A 185 -0.16 -8.43 0.32
C PHE A 185 0.84 -7.28 0.22
N MET A 186 0.69 -6.23 1.01
CA MET A 186 1.55 -5.05 0.92
C MET A 186 3.00 -5.29 1.37
N HIS A 187 3.26 -6.42 2.06
CA HIS A 187 4.59 -6.86 2.47
C HIS A 187 5.42 -7.50 1.34
N MET A 188 4.79 -7.82 0.20
CA MET A 188 5.48 -8.44 -0.92
C MET A 188 6.57 -7.51 -1.48
N GLY A 189 7.76 -8.06 -1.71
CA GLY A 189 8.90 -7.32 -2.21
C GLY A 189 8.82 -7.02 -3.71
N ASP A 190 8.26 -7.95 -4.50
CA ASP A 190 8.13 -7.80 -5.95
C ASP A 190 7.00 -6.83 -6.31
N PRO A 191 7.27 -5.73 -7.04
CA PRO A 191 6.26 -4.77 -7.45
C PRO A 191 5.26 -5.31 -8.48
N GLU A 192 5.68 -6.23 -9.36
CA GLU A 192 4.81 -6.80 -10.39
C GLU A 192 3.79 -7.74 -9.78
N GLU A 193 4.22 -8.66 -8.90
CA GLU A 193 3.34 -9.54 -8.15
C GLU A 193 2.34 -8.75 -7.29
N LYS A 194 2.82 -7.74 -6.58
CA LYS A 194 1.98 -6.85 -5.77
C LYS A 194 0.93 -6.14 -6.60
N THR A 195 1.31 -5.62 -7.77
CA THR A 195 0.40 -4.95 -8.70
C THR A 195 -0.62 -5.93 -9.24
N TRP A 196 -0.19 -7.13 -9.62
CA TRP A 196 -1.07 -8.19 -10.12
C TRP A 196 -2.17 -8.58 -9.10
N ILE A 197 -1.80 -8.73 -7.83
CA ILE A 197 -2.77 -9.03 -6.75
C ILE A 197 -3.70 -7.83 -6.52
N ARG A 198 -3.13 -6.62 -6.42
CA ARG A 198 -3.91 -5.40 -6.23
C ARG A 198 -4.99 -5.22 -7.29
N ASP A 199 -4.63 -5.40 -8.55
CA ASP A 199 -5.54 -5.18 -9.67
C ASP A 199 -6.69 -6.20 -9.67
N ARG A 200 -6.47 -7.41 -9.14
CA ARG A 200 -7.52 -8.40 -8.93
C ARG A 200 -8.39 -8.11 -7.71
N VAL A 201 -7.79 -7.71 -6.61
CA VAL A 201 -8.51 -7.39 -5.36
C VAL A 201 -9.35 -6.11 -5.52
N GLU A 202 -8.86 -5.11 -6.25
CA GLU A 202 -9.56 -3.84 -6.49
C GLU A 202 -10.39 -3.85 -7.78
N GLY A 203 -10.15 -4.80 -8.67
CA GLY A 203 -10.81 -4.91 -9.97
C GLY A 203 -12.28 -5.31 -9.87
N LYS A 204 -12.97 -5.24 -11.01
CA LYS A 204 -14.37 -5.65 -11.13
C LYS A 204 -14.57 -7.17 -11.01
N GLU A 205 -13.53 -7.95 -11.27
CA GLU A 205 -13.55 -9.42 -11.23
C GLU A 205 -13.56 -10.02 -9.81
N LYS A 206 -13.41 -9.18 -8.77
CA LYS A 206 -13.42 -9.63 -7.37
C LYS A 206 -14.80 -10.14 -6.91
N ASP A 207 -15.86 -9.68 -7.52
CA ASP A 207 -17.23 -10.07 -7.16
C ASP A 207 -17.55 -11.43 -7.80
N VAL A 208 -17.06 -12.51 -7.18
CA VAL A 208 -17.35 -13.88 -7.65
C VAL A 208 -18.78 -14.25 -7.33
N SER A 209 -19.57 -14.51 -8.38
CA SER A 209 -20.92 -15.06 -8.24
C SER A 209 -20.93 -16.54 -8.63
N PHE A 210 -21.37 -17.38 -7.69
CA PHE A 210 -21.52 -18.82 -7.99
C PHE A 210 -22.87 -19.11 -8.62
N THR A 211 -22.87 -19.93 -9.67
CA THR A 211 -24.10 -20.51 -10.23
C THR A 211 -24.75 -21.46 -9.23
N ALA A 212 -26.03 -21.76 -9.40
CA ALA A 212 -26.73 -22.74 -8.55
C ALA A 212 -26.03 -24.11 -8.54
N ASN A 213 -25.51 -24.56 -9.68
CA ASN A 213 -24.73 -25.80 -9.77
C ASN A 213 -23.39 -25.70 -9.06
N GLY A 214 -22.71 -24.56 -9.15
CA GLY A 214 -21.47 -24.30 -8.42
C GLY A 214 -21.68 -24.36 -6.90
N LYS A 215 -22.76 -23.73 -6.40
CA LYS A 215 -23.12 -23.80 -4.97
C LYS A 215 -23.41 -25.23 -4.51
N LYS A 216 -24.15 -26.03 -5.32
CA LYS A 216 -24.40 -27.44 -5.03
C LYS A 216 -23.12 -28.27 -5.00
N ALA A 217 -22.19 -28.02 -5.92
CA ALA A 217 -20.91 -28.73 -5.96
C ALA A 217 -20.07 -28.41 -4.70
N ILE A 218 -19.99 -27.14 -4.28
CA ILE A 218 -19.31 -26.74 -3.05
C ILE A 218 -19.98 -27.41 -1.84
N PHE A 219 -21.32 -27.37 -1.76
CA PHE A 219 -22.07 -27.97 -0.65
C PHE A 219 -21.83 -29.48 -0.58
N ASN A 220 -21.87 -30.20 -1.70
CA ASN A 220 -21.58 -31.64 -1.73
C ASN A 220 -20.19 -31.95 -1.18
N LYS A 221 -19.18 -31.15 -1.54
CA LYS A 221 -17.81 -31.35 -1.03
C LYS A 221 -17.68 -31.08 0.47
N ILE A 222 -18.42 -30.13 0.99
CA ILE A 222 -18.49 -29.87 2.44
C ILE A 222 -19.15 -31.06 3.16
N VAL A 223 -20.26 -31.58 2.63
CA VAL A 223 -20.96 -32.75 3.20
C VAL A 223 -20.09 -34.01 3.11
N GLU A 224 -19.37 -34.22 2.01
CA GLU A 224 -18.42 -35.32 1.86
C GLU A 224 -17.31 -35.23 2.92
N ALA A 225 -16.73 -34.04 3.12
CA ALA A 225 -15.68 -33.81 4.12
C ALA A 225 -16.17 -34.09 5.55
N GLU A 226 -17.31 -33.52 5.94
CA GLU A 226 -17.91 -33.75 7.26
C GLU A 226 -18.30 -35.23 7.47
N GLY A 227 -18.91 -35.83 6.44
CA GLY A 227 -19.33 -37.22 6.46
C GLY A 227 -18.17 -38.21 6.64
N PHE A 228 -17.05 -37.91 5.98
CA PHE A 228 -15.83 -38.71 6.13
C PHE A 228 -15.27 -38.64 7.55
N GLU A 229 -15.22 -37.46 8.15
CA GLU A 229 -14.76 -37.29 9.54
C GLU A 229 -15.69 -37.97 10.53
N LYS A 230 -17.02 -37.88 10.36
CA LYS A 230 -18.01 -38.60 11.16
C LYS A 230 -17.87 -40.13 11.02
N TYR A 231 -17.66 -40.62 9.81
CA TYR A 231 -17.39 -42.06 9.58
C TYR A 231 -16.15 -42.54 10.34
N LEU A 232 -15.05 -41.78 10.21
CA LEU A 232 -13.80 -42.14 10.93
C LEU A 232 -13.98 -42.08 12.44
N HIS A 233 -14.77 -41.18 12.95
CA HIS A 233 -15.08 -41.07 14.38
C HIS A 233 -15.82 -42.30 14.91
N VAL A 234 -16.79 -42.80 14.17
CA VAL A 234 -17.56 -44.00 14.54
C VAL A 234 -16.74 -45.28 14.35
N LYS A 235 -15.97 -45.38 13.25
CA LYS A 235 -15.25 -46.59 12.89
C LYS A 235 -13.99 -46.83 13.72
N PHE A 236 -13.30 -45.76 14.10
CA PHE A 236 -12.00 -45.80 14.77
C PHE A 236 -12.04 -45.06 16.10
N VAL A 237 -12.83 -45.55 17.03
CA VAL A 237 -13.00 -44.99 18.38
C VAL A 237 -11.64 -44.97 19.12
N GLY A 238 -11.34 -43.87 19.79
CA GLY A 238 -10.12 -43.71 20.60
C GLY A 238 -8.85 -43.38 19.82
N THR A 239 -8.87 -43.37 18.49
CA THR A 239 -7.72 -42.94 17.68
C THR A 239 -7.63 -41.41 17.63
N LYS A 240 -6.42 -40.88 17.90
CA LYS A 240 -6.20 -39.43 17.80
C LYS A 240 -6.31 -38.96 16.33
N ARG A 241 -7.18 -38.03 16.09
CA ARG A 241 -7.42 -37.41 14.79
C ARG A 241 -7.55 -35.90 14.96
N PHE A 242 -7.24 -35.16 13.90
CA PHE A 242 -7.45 -33.73 13.79
C PHE A 242 -8.46 -33.47 12.66
N GLY A 243 -9.69 -33.09 13.02
CA GLY A 243 -10.72 -32.72 12.06
C GLY A 243 -10.52 -31.31 11.50
N LEU A 244 -11.39 -30.99 10.55
CA LEU A 244 -11.48 -29.65 9.96
C LEU A 244 -12.62 -28.82 10.58
N ASP A 245 -13.10 -29.20 11.76
CA ASP A 245 -14.28 -28.61 12.39
C ASP A 245 -14.31 -27.08 12.25
N GLY A 246 -15.32 -26.55 11.54
CA GLY A 246 -15.45 -25.14 11.19
C GLY A 246 -14.60 -24.67 9.99
N GLY A 247 -13.76 -25.53 9.42
CA GLY A 247 -12.89 -25.26 8.28
C GLY A 247 -13.12 -26.18 7.08
N GLU A 248 -14.27 -26.84 6.98
CA GLU A 248 -14.59 -27.85 5.95
C GLU A 248 -14.55 -27.26 4.53
N SER A 249 -14.77 -25.95 4.39
CA SER A 249 -14.66 -25.22 3.12
C SER A 249 -13.22 -25.22 2.54
N LEU A 250 -12.22 -25.64 3.32
CA LEU A 250 -10.86 -25.88 2.83
C LEU A 250 -10.83 -26.95 1.74
N ILE A 251 -11.66 -28.00 1.85
CA ILE A 251 -11.69 -29.12 0.89
C ILE A 251 -12.11 -28.65 -0.53
N PRO A 252 -13.27 -27.99 -0.73
CA PRO A 252 -13.59 -27.47 -2.04
C PRO A 252 -12.63 -26.36 -2.51
N ALA A 253 -12.01 -25.59 -1.60
CA ALA A 253 -11.02 -24.60 -1.96
C ALA A 253 -9.75 -25.26 -2.52
N LEU A 254 -9.20 -26.29 -1.88
CA LEU A 254 -8.04 -27.04 -2.37
C LEU A 254 -8.33 -27.72 -3.71
N GLU A 255 -9.53 -28.33 -3.86
CA GLU A 255 -9.94 -28.94 -5.14
C GLU A 255 -9.89 -27.90 -6.27
N GLN A 256 -10.39 -26.69 -6.04
CA GLN A 256 -10.34 -25.62 -7.05
C GLN A 256 -8.92 -25.11 -7.31
N ILE A 257 -8.09 -24.99 -6.30
CA ILE A 257 -6.68 -24.57 -6.45
C ILE A 257 -5.96 -25.62 -7.33
N ILE A 258 -6.11 -26.92 -7.05
CA ILE A 258 -5.47 -27.99 -7.80
C ILE A 258 -5.98 -28.01 -9.26
N LYS A 259 -7.29 -27.98 -9.47
CA LYS A 259 -7.88 -27.96 -10.82
C LYS A 259 -7.43 -26.73 -11.62
N ARG A 260 -7.49 -25.56 -11.00
CA ARG A 260 -7.10 -24.31 -11.67
C ARG A 260 -5.61 -24.24 -11.93
N GLY A 261 -4.79 -24.67 -10.96
CA GLY A 261 -3.35 -24.77 -11.11
C GLY A 261 -2.97 -25.68 -12.28
N GLY A 262 -3.54 -26.88 -12.35
CA GLY A 262 -3.31 -27.82 -13.46
C GLY A 262 -3.74 -27.23 -14.82
N ASN A 263 -4.90 -26.56 -14.89
CA ASN A 263 -5.36 -25.89 -16.12
C ASN A 263 -4.45 -24.74 -16.55
N LEU A 264 -3.77 -24.09 -15.61
CA LEU A 264 -2.78 -23.05 -15.87
C LEU A 264 -1.36 -23.56 -16.11
N GLY A 265 -1.17 -24.90 -16.14
CA GLY A 265 0.10 -25.52 -16.47
C GLY A 265 0.98 -25.91 -15.26
N ALA A 266 0.47 -25.81 -14.03
CA ALA A 266 1.17 -26.35 -12.87
C ALA A 266 1.29 -27.87 -12.97
N LYS A 267 2.52 -28.39 -12.89
CA LYS A 267 2.81 -29.84 -12.99
C LYS A 267 2.92 -30.49 -11.62
N GLU A 268 3.19 -29.72 -10.61
CA GLU A 268 3.42 -30.22 -9.27
C GLU A 268 2.83 -29.24 -8.23
N ILE A 269 2.15 -29.78 -7.24
CA ILE A 269 1.60 -29.05 -6.10
C ILE A 269 2.09 -29.75 -4.82
N LYS A 270 2.72 -28.98 -3.92
CA LYS A 270 3.20 -29.48 -2.64
C LYS A 270 2.33 -28.93 -1.52
N ILE A 271 1.73 -29.84 -0.73
CA ILE A 271 0.89 -29.47 0.42
C ILE A 271 1.70 -29.71 1.69
N GLY A 272 1.91 -28.63 2.47
CA GLY A 272 2.53 -28.69 3.78
C GLY A 272 1.48 -28.63 4.89
N MET A 273 1.47 -29.61 5.78
CA MET A 273 0.53 -29.65 6.91
C MET A 273 1.27 -29.56 8.25
N PRO A 274 0.84 -28.66 9.17
CA PRO A 274 1.49 -28.53 10.49
C PRO A 274 1.13 -29.69 11.43
N HIS A 275 0.04 -30.41 11.19
CA HIS A 275 -0.43 -31.51 12.02
C HIS A 275 -0.55 -32.82 11.25
N ARG A 276 0.18 -33.80 11.70
CA ARG A 276 -0.01 -35.19 11.27
C ARG A 276 -1.36 -35.70 11.81
N GLY A 277 -2.15 -36.40 10.96
CA GLY A 277 -3.46 -36.93 11.33
C GLY A 277 -4.66 -36.18 10.83
N ARG A 278 -4.47 -35.12 10.00
CA ARG A 278 -5.54 -34.52 9.22
C ARG A 278 -5.79 -35.37 7.98
N LEU A 279 -6.57 -36.44 8.14
CA LEU A 279 -6.79 -37.45 7.09
C LEU A 279 -7.73 -36.94 5.97
N ASN A 280 -8.43 -35.83 6.19
CA ASN A 280 -9.38 -35.26 5.24
C ASN A 280 -8.70 -34.33 4.20
N VAL A 281 -7.48 -33.89 4.44
CA VAL A 281 -6.67 -33.09 3.55
C VAL A 281 -5.69 -33.95 2.77
#